data_06838f75fe546ed7130c81154cbf7fad
#
_entry.id   06838f75fe546ed7130c81154cbf7fad
#
_cell.length_a   1.000
_cell.length_b   1.000
_cell.length_c   1.000
_cell.angle_alpha   90.00
_cell.angle_beta   90.00
_cell.angle_gamma   90.00
#
_symmetry.space_group_name_H-M   'P 1'
#
loop_
_entity.id
_entity.type
_entity.pdbx_description
1 polymer ?
#
loop_
_entity_poly.entity_id
_entity_poly.type
_entity_poly.pdbx_seq_one_letter_code
_entity_poly.pdbx_strand_id
1 'polypeptide(L)'
;MSEPVSDQKIVIIGGGMAAARLVEGLVARGLGPQTTVLAEEQHVPYNRILLSAVLEGTHRPGALALREKQWYADRGVDLRLDSLVVDIHRDTRTVELADRTRVPYDAVVLATGAIPSLPPIRGVVRMDGSMDPRVQAFRSLDDCARLLTLLDEQGLRDNPRLPRSAVIVGGGLLGLQVSRALAVRGIETEIVEGRDHLLSSQVDASAGKVLKRSMAKLGTQVYLGARATRLTDEGLKLDNGYTLETDLVVLTAGGRPRANLARRAELTVNRGIVVDDQLRSIDDPDVYAIGDCAEHNATVTGFVSPAWEQAGVLAEVLAGNQAAAYEGHRVVARLRATDLDVCVLGEPQNETGEIVEIANPVKGTHRKLVVRDGRIVAGALVGDLSRVGLITQAFDRQTVLGEHEAGQLLLPEPSASGSGIPQLPDDAEVCACAGVSAGRIRACRSLEDVRDTTRATTGCGGCAPAVRQLLATRPDSSPLDATQLSLEGTTS
;
A
#
# COMPACT_ATOMS: atom_id res chain seq x y z
N MET A 1 -30.74 15.31 22.74
CA MET A 1 -30.19 16.63 22.37
C MET A 1 -28.69 16.44 22.28
N SER A 2 -28.17 16.33 21.04
CA SER A 2 -26.72 16.25 20.81
C SER A 2 -26.12 17.59 21.22
N GLU A 3 -25.09 17.56 22.06
CA GLU A 3 -24.26 18.72 22.32
C GLU A 3 -23.79 19.34 21.00
N PRO A 4 -23.65 20.67 20.92
CA PRO A 4 -23.18 21.31 19.71
C PRO A 4 -21.77 20.77 19.38
N VAL A 5 -21.62 20.22 18.17
CA VAL A 5 -20.32 19.85 17.61
C VAL A 5 -19.42 21.07 17.71
N SER A 6 -18.31 20.95 18.41
CA SER A 6 -17.31 22.00 18.64
C SER A 6 -16.94 22.66 17.31
N ASP A 7 -16.79 24.00 17.31
CA ASP A 7 -16.33 24.80 16.15
C ASP A 7 -14.83 24.58 15.83
N GLN A 8 -14.28 23.45 16.26
CA GLN A 8 -12.87 23.09 16.16
C GLN A 8 -12.41 22.98 14.70
N LYS A 9 -11.40 23.74 14.33
CA LYS A 9 -10.78 23.69 13.00
C LYS A 9 -9.73 22.58 12.93
N ILE A 10 -9.99 21.59 12.12
CA ILE A 10 -9.08 20.44 11.90
C ILE A 10 -8.38 20.62 10.55
N VAL A 11 -7.05 20.75 10.57
CA VAL A 11 -6.24 20.85 9.35
C VAL A 11 -5.43 19.57 9.16
N ILE A 12 -5.60 18.93 8.02
CA ILE A 12 -4.88 17.69 7.64
C ILE A 12 -3.87 18.05 6.56
N ILE A 13 -2.58 17.80 6.83
CA ILE A 13 -1.47 18.05 5.90
C ILE A 13 -1.12 16.77 5.18
N GLY A 14 -1.45 16.70 3.89
CA GLY A 14 -1.23 15.55 3.01
C GLY A 14 -2.52 14.98 2.45
N GLY A 15 -2.50 14.58 1.17
CA GLY A 15 -3.61 13.99 0.42
C GLY A 15 -3.45 12.48 0.16
N GLY A 16 -2.82 11.75 1.10
CA GLY A 16 -2.59 10.32 0.96
C GLY A 16 -3.74 9.44 1.44
N MET A 17 -3.50 8.11 1.44
CA MET A 17 -4.51 7.11 1.85
C MET A 17 -4.90 7.23 3.33
N ALA A 18 -3.96 7.60 4.20
CA ALA A 18 -4.23 7.84 5.63
C ALA A 18 -5.15 9.05 5.81
N ALA A 19 -4.84 10.17 5.14
CA ALA A 19 -5.65 11.39 5.17
C ALA A 19 -7.09 11.13 4.67
N ALA A 20 -7.24 10.44 3.53
CA ALA A 20 -8.55 10.09 2.99
C ALA A 20 -9.38 9.27 3.99
N ARG A 21 -8.76 8.29 4.64
CA ARG A 21 -9.45 7.47 5.65
C ARG A 21 -9.84 8.27 6.89
N LEU A 22 -8.97 9.17 7.34
CA LEU A 22 -9.28 10.09 8.44
C LEU A 22 -10.47 10.98 8.10
N VAL A 23 -10.47 11.59 6.92
CA VAL A 23 -11.60 12.43 6.45
C VAL A 23 -12.91 11.63 6.43
N GLU A 24 -12.91 10.39 5.93
CA GLU A 24 -14.09 9.52 5.98
C GLU A 24 -14.58 9.30 7.41
N GLY A 25 -13.66 9.07 8.35
CA GLY A 25 -13.96 8.91 9.77
C GLY A 25 -14.54 10.17 10.42
N LEU A 26 -13.97 11.33 10.10
CA LEU A 26 -14.46 12.65 10.58
C LEU A 26 -15.85 12.99 10.01
N VAL A 27 -16.05 12.78 8.71
CA VAL A 27 -17.35 12.98 8.05
C VAL A 27 -18.43 12.09 8.68
N ALA A 28 -18.12 10.83 8.97
CA ALA A 28 -19.06 9.91 9.62
C ALA A 28 -19.47 10.38 11.03
N ARG A 29 -18.69 11.29 11.64
CA ARG A 29 -18.94 11.90 12.96
C ARG A 29 -19.45 13.34 12.89
N GLY A 30 -19.78 13.82 11.68
CA GLY A 30 -20.32 15.17 11.48
C GLY A 30 -19.27 16.29 11.47
N LEU A 31 -17.97 15.95 11.45
CA LEU A 31 -16.85 16.89 11.47
C LEU A 31 -16.35 17.33 10.08
N GLY A 32 -17.09 16.99 9.02
CA GLY A 32 -16.74 17.39 7.65
C GLY A 32 -16.55 18.89 7.47
N PRO A 33 -17.51 19.76 7.91
CA PRO A 33 -17.40 21.20 7.75
C PRO A 33 -16.25 21.88 8.51
N GLN A 34 -15.70 21.19 9.52
CA GLN A 34 -14.55 21.66 10.31
C GLN A 34 -13.21 21.21 9.72
N THR A 35 -13.24 20.37 8.67
CA THR A 35 -12.05 19.70 8.14
C THR A 35 -11.53 20.39 6.88
N THR A 36 -10.27 20.82 6.91
CA THR A 36 -9.51 21.29 5.75
C THR A 36 -8.39 20.29 5.44
N VAL A 37 -8.27 19.88 4.19
CA VAL A 37 -7.19 19.00 3.71
C VAL A 37 -6.28 19.79 2.78
N LEU A 38 -4.99 19.87 3.10
CA LEU A 38 -3.97 20.55 2.31
C LEU A 38 -3.10 19.50 1.62
N ALA A 39 -3.34 19.25 0.35
CA ALA A 39 -2.64 18.25 -0.44
C ALA A 39 -1.66 18.90 -1.41
N GLU A 40 -0.38 18.50 -1.37
CA GLU A 40 0.67 18.99 -2.29
C GLU A 40 0.42 18.54 -3.74
N GLU A 41 -0.09 17.31 -3.92
CA GLU A 41 -0.37 16.78 -5.26
C GLU A 41 -1.64 17.42 -5.84
N GLN A 42 -1.68 17.53 -7.17
CA GLN A 42 -2.87 18.03 -7.90
C GLN A 42 -3.99 16.98 -8.02
N HIS A 43 -3.75 15.76 -7.57
CA HIS A 43 -4.69 14.65 -7.64
C HIS A 43 -5.51 14.54 -6.36
N VAL A 44 -6.80 14.21 -6.49
CA VAL A 44 -7.59 13.77 -5.34
C VAL A 44 -6.92 12.56 -4.67
N PRO A 45 -7.13 12.33 -3.37
CA PRO A 45 -6.56 11.16 -2.71
C PRO A 45 -6.86 9.86 -3.46
N TYR A 46 -5.83 9.08 -3.75
CA TYR A 46 -5.89 7.89 -4.58
C TYR A 46 -5.18 6.68 -3.95
N ASN A 47 -5.49 5.48 -4.46
CA ASN A 47 -4.91 4.23 -4.02
C ASN A 47 -3.50 4.03 -4.60
N ARG A 48 -2.47 4.31 -3.80
CA ARG A 48 -1.06 4.18 -4.20
C ARG A 48 -0.61 2.73 -4.40
N ILE A 49 -1.31 1.75 -3.82
CA ILE A 49 -0.97 0.33 -3.98
C ILE A 49 -1.16 -0.11 -5.44
N LEU A 50 -2.11 0.49 -6.13
CA LEU A 50 -2.47 0.13 -7.50
C LEU A 50 -1.68 0.90 -8.58
N LEU A 51 -0.68 1.70 -8.22
CA LEU A 51 0.16 2.39 -9.20
C LEU A 51 0.86 1.43 -10.17
N SER A 52 1.32 0.29 -9.68
CA SER A 52 1.91 -0.76 -10.53
C SER A 52 0.89 -1.35 -11.51
N ALA A 53 -0.38 -1.44 -11.14
CA ALA A 53 -1.45 -1.91 -12.02
C ALA A 53 -1.77 -0.88 -13.13
N VAL A 54 -1.61 0.42 -12.85
CA VAL A 54 -1.66 1.46 -13.88
C VAL A 54 -0.47 1.34 -14.82
N LEU A 55 0.73 1.17 -14.27
CA LEU A 55 1.94 0.96 -15.06
C LEU A 55 1.83 -0.29 -15.94
N GLU A 56 1.24 -1.37 -15.44
CA GLU A 56 0.98 -2.61 -16.17
C GLU A 56 -0.07 -2.42 -17.29
N GLY A 57 -0.99 -1.45 -17.13
CA GLY A 57 -2.09 -1.17 -18.07
C GLY A 57 -3.42 -1.83 -17.68
N THR A 58 -3.49 -2.53 -16.54
CA THR A 58 -4.72 -3.18 -16.06
C THR A 58 -5.70 -2.22 -15.39
N HIS A 59 -5.25 -1.03 -15.00
CA HIS A 59 -6.06 0.02 -14.40
C HIS A 59 -5.81 1.36 -15.08
N ARG A 60 -6.87 2.19 -15.18
CA ARG A 60 -6.73 3.59 -15.61
C ARG A 60 -6.39 4.48 -14.42
N PRO A 61 -5.59 5.56 -14.57
CA PRO A 61 -5.24 6.47 -13.47
C PRO A 61 -6.44 6.99 -12.69
N GLY A 62 -7.52 7.39 -13.37
CA GLY A 62 -8.74 7.89 -12.73
C GLY A 62 -9.46 6.86 -11.85
N ALA A 63 -9.32 5.57 -12.15
CA ALA A 63 -9.93 4.49 -11.34
C ALA A 63 -9.26 4.31 -9.97
N LEU A 64 -8.14 4.99 -9.72
CA LEU A 64 -7.44 4.93 -8.44
C LEU A 64 -8.02 5.90 -7.40
N ALA A 65 -8.83 6.88 -7.79
CA ALA A 65 -9.42 7.83 -6.86
C ALA A 65 -10.17 7.11 -5.73
N LEU A 66 -9.86 7.47 -4.48
CA LEU A 66 -10.55 6.91 -3.32
C LEU A 66 -11.94 7.55 -3.15
N ARG A 67 -12.03 8.82 -3.43
CA ARG A 67 -13.27 9.60 -3.51
C ARG A 67 -13.08 10.70 -4.54
N GLU A 68 -14.15 11.00 -5.28
CA GLU A 68 -14.19 12.10 -6.21
C GLU A 68 -14.20 13.45 -5.49
N LYS A 69 -13.73 14.50 -6.13
CA LYS A 69 -13.68 15.86 -5.54
C LYS A 69 -15.05 16.32 -5.03
N GLN A 70 -16.11 15.98 -5.74
CA GLN A 70 -17.48 16.31 -5.37
C GLN A 70 -17.90 15.68 -4.03
N TRP A 71 -17.42 14.48 -3.72
CA TRP A 71 -17.70 13.81 -2.44
C TRP A 71 -17.26 14.64 -1.23
N TYR A 72 -16.12 15.32 -1.32
CA TYR A 72 -15.60 16.20 -0.26
C TYR A 72 -16.46 17.45 -0.13
N ALA A 73 -16.79 18.09 -1.27
CA ALA A 73 -17.61 19.30 -1.30
C ALA A 73 -19.02 19.06 -0.72
N ASP A 74 -19.68 17.95 -1.08
CA ASP A 74 -21.02 17.58 -0.60
C ASP A 74 -21.06 17.38 0.93
N ARG A 75 -19.90 17.16 1.55
CA ARG A 75 -19.75 16.91 3.00
C ARG A 75 -19.11 18.07 3.75
N GLY A 76 -18.97 19.20 3.07
CA GLY A 76 -18.42 20.43 3.64
C GLY A 76 -16.90 20.39 3.89
N VAL A 77 -16.20 19.35 3.43
CA VAL A 77 -14.74 19.25 3.58
C VAL A 77 -14.05 20.17 2.60
N ASP A 78 -13.17 21.06 3.10
CA ASP A 78 -12.35 21.93 2.27
C ASP A 78 -11.09 21.19 1.78
N LEU A 79 -11.19 20.56 0.60
CA LEU A 79 -10.06 19.87 -0.04
C LEU A 79 -9.33 20.83 -0.97
N ARG A 80 -8.11 21.23 -0.59
CA ARG A 80 -7.21 22.05 -1.37
C ARG A 80 -6.09 21.19 -1.95
N LEU A 81 -6.13 21.02 -3.25
CA LEU A 81 -5.08 20.36 -4.05
C LEU A 81 -4.02 21.39 -4.43
N ASP A 82 -2.83 20.93 -4.86
CA ASP A 82 -1.69 21.80 -5.21
C ASP A 82 -1.34 22.80 -4.10
N SER A 83 -1.44 22.36 -2.84
CA SER A 83 -1.31 23.18 -1.65
C SER A 83 -0.19 22.67 -0.76
N LEU A 84 1.05 23.07 -1.10
CA LEU A 84 2.25 22.69 -0.36
C LEU A 84 2.34 23.48 0.94
N VAL A 85 2.28 22.78 2.07
CA VAL A 85 2.57 23.35 3.39
C VAL A 85 4.09 23.43 3.58
N VAL A 86 4.59 24.60 3.91
CA VAL A 86 6.02 24.88 4.11
C VAL A 86 6.42 25.06 5.56
N ASP A 87 5.46 25.45 6.44
CA ASP A 87 5.73 25.62 7.86
C ASP A 87 4.49 25.42 8.75
N ILE A 88 4.73 25.13 10.04
CA ILE A 88 3.70 25.04 11.09
C ILE A 88 4.13 25.96 12.23
N HIS A 89 3.35 27.03 12.47
CA HIS A 89 3.56 27.98 13.55
C HIS A 89 2.70 27.57 14.75
N ARG A 90 3.29 26.84 15.69
CA ARG A 90 2.60 26.27 16.85
C ARG A 90 2.08 27.33 17.83
N ASP A 91 2.82 28.41 18.04
CA ASP A 91 2.49 29.53 18.90
C ASP A 91 1.25 30.31 18.43
N THR A 92 1.09 30.48 17.10
CA THR A 92 -0.06 31.14 16.48
C THR A 92 -1.12 30.18 15.97
N ARG A 93 -0.90 28.86 16.09
CA ARG A 93 -1.76 27.79 15.58
C ARG A 93 -2.17 28.01 14.12
N THR A 94 -1.16 28.22 13.27
CA THR A 94 -1.36 28.37 11.82
C THR A 94 -0.39 27.52 11.04
N VAL A 95 -0.82 27.00 9.89
CA VAL A 95 0.06 26.42 8.88
C VAL A 95 0.27 27.40 7.74
N GLU A 96 1.50 27.49 7.22
CA GLU A 96 1.86 28.37 6.11
C GLU A 96 2.04 27.55 4.82
N LEU A 97 1.37 27.99 3.76
CA LEU A 97 1.50 27.44 2.40
C LEU A 97 2.67 28.09 1.66
N ALA A 98 3.10 27.47 0.55
CA ALA A 98 4.17 27.99 -0.30
C ALA A 98 3.86 29.39 -0.90
N ASP A 99 2.58 29.71 -1.09
CA ASP A 99 2.09 31.01 -1.55
C ASP A 99 1.97 32.07 -0.42
N ARG A 100 2.44 31.77 0.79
CA ARG A 100 2.37 32.57 2.01
C ARG A 100 0.97 32.66 2.64
N THR A 101 -0.02 31.94 2.12
CA THR A 101 -1.34 31.84 2.78
C THR A 101 -1.19 31.15 4.12
N ARG A 102 -1.85 31.65 5.15
CA ARG A 102 -1.90 31.01 6.48
C ARG A 102 -3.29 30.47 6.76
N VAL A 103 -3.34 29.22 7.22
CA VAL A 103 -4.57 28.51 7.58
C VAL A 103 -4.57 28.26 9.08
N PRO A 104 -5.52 28.82 9.84
CA PRO A 104 -5.60 28.59 11.29
C PRO A 104 -6.13 27.18 11.59
N TYR A 105 -5.66 26.60 12.70
CA TYR A 105 -6.13 25.31 13.20
C TYR A 105 -6.32 25.31 14.72
N ASP A 106 -7.19 24.45 15.22
CA ASP A 106 -7.29 24.03 16.60
C ASP A 106 -6.65 22.64 16.79
N ALA A 107 -6.67 21.82 15.72
CA ALA A 107 -5.93 20.56 15.63
C ALA A 107 -5.28 20.44 14.25
N VAL A 108 -3.99 20.08 14.18
CA VAL A 108 -3.28 19.83 12.93
C VAL A 108 -2.79 18.37 12.88
N VAL A 109 -3.05 17.71 11.75
CA VAL A 109 -2.68 16.31 11.52
C VAL A 109 -1.66 16.23 10.41
N LEU A 110 -0.46 15.74 10.71
CA LEU A 110 0.55 15.41 9.71
C LEU A 110 0.26 14.01 9.13
N ALA A 111 -0.19 13.98 7.88
CA ALA A 111 -0.40 12.78 7.09
C ALA A 111 0.48 12.81 5.83
N THR A 112 1.71 13.30 5.98
CA THR A 112 2.66 13.61 4.90
C THR A 112 3.27 12.36 4.26
N GLY A 113 3.08 11.19 4.85
CA GLY A 113 3.51 9.91 4.33
C GLY A 113 5.03 9.74 4.30
N ALA A 114 5.55 9.17 3.22
CA ALA A 114 6.98 8.92 3.04
C ALA A 114 7.45 9.35 1.64
N ILE A 115 8.72 9.68 1.53
CA ILE A 115 9.40 9.97 0.26
C ILE A 115 10.27 8.78 -0.17
N PRO A 116 10.54 8.59 -1.47
CA PRO A 116 11.44 7.56 -1.94
C PRO A 116 12.83 7.67 -1.29
N SER A 117 13.39 6.54 -0.91
CA SER A 117 14.79 6.47 -0.52
C SER A 117 15.66 6.48 -1.77
N LEU A 118 16.57 7.46 -1.85
CA LEU A 118 17.57 7.50 -2.91
C LEU A 118 18.83 6.80 -2.40
N PRO A 119 19.17 5.62 -2.93
CA PRO A 119 20.43 4.96 -2.58
C PRO A 119 21.63 5.79 -3.06
N PRO A 120 22.81 5.68 -2.41
CA PRO A 120 23.97 6.50 -2.72
C PRO A 120 24.67 6.02 -4.00
N ILE A 121 23.98 6.12 -5.13
CA ILE A 121 24.50 5.75 -6.46
C ILE A 121 25.05 7.01 -7.13
N ARG A 122 26.36 7.04 -7.41
CA ARG A 122 26.99 8.17 -8.09
C ARG A 122 26.43 8.32 -9.51
N GLY A 123 26.15 9.56 -9.93
CA GLY A 123 25.63 9.86 -11.27
C GLY A 123 24.10 9.79 -11.38
N VAL A 124 23.38 9.34 -10.35
CA VAL A 124 21.91 9.38 -10.30
C VAL A 124 21.41 10.82 -10.13
N VAL A 125 22.08 11.60 -9.30
CA VAL A 125 21.83 13.04 -9.14
C VAL A 125 22.97 13.78 -9.82
N ARG A 126 22.63 14.72 -10.72
CA ARG A 126 23.54 15.56 -11.46
C ARG A 126 24.08 16.70 -10.60
N MET A 127 25.07 17.42 -11.09
CA MET A 127 25.70 18.54 -10.37
C MET A 127 24.74 19.71 -10.12
N ASP A 128 23.73 19.88 -10.96
CA ASP A 128 22.66 20.88 -10.82
C ASP A 128 21.54 20.46 -9.83
N GLY A 129 21.67 19.28 -9.22
CA GLY A 129 20.68 18.70 -8.30
C GLY A 129 19.54 17.95 -8.97
N SER A 130 19.44 17.96 -10.30
CA SER A 130 18.43 17.19 -11.05
C SER A 130 18.78 15.71 -11.07
N MET A 131 17.77 14.85 -11.24
CA MET A 131 18.02 13.43 -11.51
C MET A 131 18.43 13.20 -12.97
N ASP A 132 19.28 12.19 -13.20
CA ASP A 132 19.54 11.73 -14.56
C ASP A 132 18.24 11.31 -15.24
N PRO A 133 17.95 11.70 -16.50
CA PRO A 133 16.70 11.38 -17.19
C PRO A 133 16.38 9.88 -17.27
N ARG A 134 17.41 9.03 -17.26
CA ARG A 134 17.25 7.57 -17.23
C ARG A 134 16.82 7.03 -15.87
N VAL A 135 16.82 7.87 -14.82
CA VAL A 135 16.51 7.44 -13.45
C VAL A 135 15.12 7.93 -13.06
N GLN A 136 14.29 7.02 -12.62
CA GLN A 136 12.93 7.30 -12.16
C GLN A 136 12.73 6.74 -10.75
N ALA A 137 12.17 7.55 -9.86
CA ALA A 137 11.55 7.03 -8.65
C ALA A 137 10.13 6.57 -8.98
N PHE A 138 9.57 5.66 -8.20
CA PHE A 138 8.20 5.19 -8.41
C PHE A 138 7.45 5.15 -7.07
N ARG A 139 6.63 6.17 -6.82
CA ARG A 139 5.82 6.26 -5.58
C ARG A 139 4.55 7.08 -5.73
N SER A 140 4.46 7.98 -6.70
CA SER A 140 3.30 8.83 -6.94
C SER A 140 2.64 8.56 -8.29
N LEU A 141 1.44 9.12 -8.48
CA LEU A 141 0.76 9.06 -9.78
C LEU A 141 1.54 9.82 -10.86
N ASP A 142 2.22 10.93 -10.47
CA ASP A 142 3.08 11.68 -11.38
C ASP A 142 4.33 10.88 -11.77
N ASP A 143 4.91 10.10 -10.84
CA ASP A 143 6.00 9.18 -11.16
C ASP A 143 5.53 8.13 -12.18
N CYS A 144 4.33 7.58 -11.96
CA CYS A 144 3.72 6.62 -12.88
C CYS A 144 3.47 7.25 -14.26
N ALA A 145 2.93 8.46 -14.30
CA ALA A 145 2.67 9.19 -15.55
C ALA A 145 3.97 9.49 -16.31
N ARG A 146 5.04 9.95 -15.61
CA ARG A 146 6.35 10.16 -16.24
C ARG A 146 6.92 8.88 -16.82
N LEU A 147 6.83 7.77 -16.07
CA LEU A 147 7.31 6.47 -16.54
C LEU A 147 6.50 5.99 -17.74
N LEU A 148 5.17 6.13 -17.72
CA LEU A 148 4.31 5.81 -18.86
C LEU A 148 4.67 6.66 -20.10
N THR A 149 4.91 7.95 -19.93
CA THR A 149 5.35 8.82 -21.05
C THR A 149 6.64 8.32 -21.68
N LEU A 150 7.62 7.89 -20.87
CA LEU A 150 8.86 7.31 -21.38
C LEU A 150 8.62 6.00 -22.15
N LEU A 151 7.59 5.22 -21.77
CA LEU A 151 7.26 3.95 -22.41
C LEU A 151 6.31 4.11 -23.59
N ASP A 152 5.41 5.12 -23.56
CA ASP A 152 4.34 5.36 -24.52
C ASP A 152 4.70 6.46 -25.54
N GLU A 153 5.93 7.00 -25.55
CA GLU A 153 6.36 7.88 -26.66
C GLU A 153 6.28 7.15 -27.99
N GLN A 154 5.13 6.60 -28.07
CA GLN A 154 4.23 6.33 -29.15
C GLN A 154 4.54 5.18 -30.09
N GLY A 155 3.81 4.10 -29.96
CA GLY A 155 3.29 3.31 -31.11
C GLY A 155 4.31 2.75 -32.10
N LEU A 156 5.58 3.03 -31.91
CA LEU A 156 6.70 2.67 -32.74
C LEU A 156 7.64 1.77 -31.92
N ARG A 157 7.31 0.48 -31.87
CA ARG A 157 8.25 -0.56 -31.40
C ARG A 157 9.64 -0.45 -32.06
N ASP A 158 9.75 0.34 -33.11
CA ASP A 158 10.96 0.61 -33.88
C ASP A 158 11.61 1.97 -33.55
N ASN A 159 11.14 2.71 -32.54
CA ASN A 159 11.80 3.94 -32.09
C ASN A 159 13.05 3.58 -31.26
N PRO A 160 14.26 3.86 -31.74
CA PRO A 160 15.50 3.52 -31.02
C PRO A 160 15.70 4.32 -29.72
N ARG A 161 14.80 5.27 -29.40
CA ARG A 161 14.85 6.09 -28.19
C ARG A 161 13.98 5.53 -27.05
N LEU A 162 13.17 4.49 -27.29
CA LEU A 162 12.38 3.87 -26.24
C LEU A 162 13.25 2.93 -25.40
N PRO A 163 13.06 2.91 -24.07
CA PRO A 163 13.73 1.95 -23.21
C PRO A 163 13.42 0.52 -23.64
N ARG A 164 14.45 -0.30 -23.86
CA ARG A 164 14.34 -1.74 -24.12
C ARG A 164 14.65 -2.55 -22.88
N SER A 165 15.44 -1.98 -21.99
CA SER A 165 15.89 -2.60 -20.76
C SER A 165 15.69 -1.68 -19.56
N ALA A 166 15.40 -2.25 -18.41
CA ALA A 166 15.26 -1.53 -17.16
C ALA A 166 15.90 -2.30 -15.99
N VAL A 167 16.70 -1.61 -15.21
CA VAL A 167 17.23 -2.11 -13.95
C VAL A 167 16.41 -1.52 -12.79
N ILE A 168 15.81 -2.41 -12.00
CA ILE A 168 15.06 -2.06 -10.79
C ILE A 168 15.99 -2.19 -9.58
N VAL A 169 16.21 -1.09 -8.86
CA VAL A 169 17.04 -1.07 -7.67
C VAL A 169 16.17 -1.24 -6.43
N GLY A 170 16.21 -2.44 -5.85
CA GLY A 170 15.43 -2.87 -4.69
C GLY A 170 14.51 -4.03 -4.99
N GLY A 171 14.72 -5.15 -4.29
CA GLY A 171 13.94 -6.40 -4.41
C GLY A 171 12.79 -6.53 -3.39
N GLY A 172 12.24 -5.38 -2.94
CA GLY A 172 11.06 -5.30 -2.08
C GLY A 172 9.74 -5.45 -2.86
N LEU A 173 8.60 -5.36 -2.16
CA LEU A 173 7.26 -5.50 -2.75
C LEU A 173 7.06 -4.62 -4.00
N LEU A 174 7.41 -3.34 -3.89
CA LEU A 174 7.26 -2.39 -5.00
C LEU A 174 8.19 -2.74 -6.18
N GLY A 175 9.42 -3.16 -5.90
CA GLY A 175 10.38 -3.56 -6.95
C GLY A 175 9.90 -4.74 -7.78
N LEU A 176 9.35 -5.74 -7.11
CA LEU A 176 8.76 -6.90 -7.79
C LEU A 176 7.55 -6.50 -8.64
N GLN A 177 6.67 -5.64 -8.14
CA GLN A 177 5.50 -5.14 -8.87
C GLN A 177 5.89 -4.34 -10.10
N VAL A 178 6.84 -3.39 -9.95
CA VAL A 178 7.32 -2.56 -11.07
C VAL A 178 8.02 -3.41 -12.12
N SER A 179 8.89 -4.33 -11.70
CA SER A 179 9.55 -5.25 -12.62
C SER A 179 8.54 -6.05 -13.44
N ARG A 180 7.50 -6.60 -12.81
CA ARG A 180 6.45 -7.33 -13.53
C ARG A 180 5.67 -6.44 -14.50
N ALA A 181 5.28 -5.24 -14.05
CA ALA A 181 4.55 -4.29 -14.88
C ALA A 181 5.34 -3.91 -16.15
N LEU A 182 6.64 -3.69 -16.02
CA LEU A 182 7.53 -3.39 -17.16
C LEU A 182 7.73 -4.62 -18.06
N ALA A 183 7.93 -5.80 -17.48
CA ALA A 183 8.09 -7.04 -18.24
C ALA A 183 6.83 -7.39 -19.06
N VAL A 184 5.63 -7.18 -18.52
CA VAL A 184 4.35 -7.36 -19.24
C VAL A 184 4.26 -6.40 -20.43
N ARG A 185 4.88 -5.23 -20.35
CA ARG A 185 4.98 -4.26 -21.47
C ARG A 185 6.09 -4.59 -22.48
N GLY A 186 6.82 -5.69 -22.27
CA GLY A 186 7.87 -6.14 -23.18
C GLY A 186 9.25 -5.49 -22.94
N ILE A 187 9.46 -4.86 -21.78
CA ILE A 187 10.75 -4.33 -21.36
C ILE A 187 11.57 -5.47 -20.71
N GLU A 188 12.80 -5.65 -21.11
CA GLU A 188 13.73 -6.55 -20.43
C GLU A 188 14.02 -6.02 -19.02
N THR A 189 13.79 -6.83 -17.99
CA THR A 189 13.89 -6.34 -16.61
C THR A 189 14.92 -7.10 -15.80
N GLU A 190 15.68 -6.35 -15.01
CA GLU A 190 16.66 -6.86 -14.07
C GLU A 190 16.43 -6.23 -12.69
N ILE A 191 16.55 -7.04 -11.62
CA ILE A 191 16.44 -6.55 -10.24
C ILE A 191 17.81 -6.64 -9.57
N VAL A 192 18.25 -5.54 -8.98
CA VAL A 192 19.43 -5.48 -8.11
C VAL A 192 18.98 -5.35 -6.66
N GLU A 193 19.32 -6.36 -5.83
CA GLU A 193 18.98 -6.39 -4.41
C GLU A 193 20.25 -6.59 -3.56
N GLY A 194 20.49 -5.65 -2.65
CA GLY A 194 21.68 -5.65 -1.79
C GLY A 194 21.69 -6.74 -0.70
N ARG A 195 20.54 -7.37 -0.46
CA ARG A 195 20.42 -8.47 0.49
C ARG A 195 20.52 -9.83 -0.22
N ASP A 196 20.57 -10.89 0.56
CA ASP A 196 20.78 -12.27 0.08
C ASP A 196 19.54 -12.90 -0.56
N HIS A 197 18.37 -12.31 -0.42
CA HIS A 197 17.13 -12.76 -1.07
C HIS A 197 16.10 -11.65 -1.25
N LEU A 198 15.16 -11.88 -2.18
CA LEU A 198 14.02 -10.99 -2.42
C LEU A 198 13.09 -10.95 -1.22
N LEU A 199 12.43 -9.79 -1.01
CA LEU A 199 11.53 -9.53 0.14
C LEU A 199 12.18 -9.85 1.48
N SER A 200 13.47 -9.65 1.62
CA SER A 200 14.27 -10.05 2.79
C SER A 200 13.80 -9.46 4.13
N SER A 201 13.02 -8.38 4.11
CA SER A 201 12.38 -7.82 5.30
C SER A 201 11.04 -8.48 5.65
N GLN A 202 10.46 -9.27 4.73
CA GLN A 202 9.12 -9.84 4.87
C GLN A 202 9.10 -11.37 4.89
N VAL A 203 10.00 -12.03 4.17
CA VAL A 203 10.01 -13.49 4.07
C VAL A 203 11.39 -14.05 4.38
N ASP A 204 11.49 -15.35 4.65
CA ASP A 204 12.75 -16.04 4.85
C ASP A 204 13.47 -16.40 3.53
N ALA A 205 14.69 -16.90 3.65
CA ALA A 205 15.52 -17.28 2.50
C ALA A 205 14.91 -18.40 1.64
N SER A 206 14.09 -19.30 2.23
CA SER A 206 13.41 -20.38 1.50
C SER A 206 12.35 -19.82 0.55
N ALA A 207 11.50 -18.93 1.06
CA ALA A 207 10.52 -18.19 0.26
C ALA A 207 11.21 -17.30 -0.78
N GLY A 208 12.30 -16.61 -0.40
CA GLY A 208 13.11 -15.79 -1.30
C GLY A 208 13.68 -16.56 -2.49
N LYS A 209 14.11 -17.81 -2.29
CA LYS A 209 14.56 -18.69 -3.38
C LYS A 209 13.44 -19.05 -4.35
N VAL A 210 12.23 -19.30 -3.82
CA VAL A 210 11.06 -19.56 -4.66
C VAL A 210 10.72 -18.32 -5.48
N LEU A 211 10.71 -17.14 -4.85
CA LEU A 211 10.48 -15.86 -5.53
C LEU A 211 11.49 -15.59 -6.65
N LYS A 212 12.78 -15.78 -6.39
CA LYS A 212 13.83 -15.63 -7.42
C LYS A 212 13.56 -16.53 -8.63
N ARG A 213 13.21 -17.80 -8.39
CA ARG A 213 12.86 -18.73 -9.47
C ARG A 213 11.61 -18.32 -10.24
N SER A 214 10.60 -17.81 -9.53
CA SER A 214 9.38 -17.30 -10.16
C SER A 214 9.69 -16.09 -11.04
N MET A 215 10.48 -15.14 -10.57
CA MET A 215 10.91 -13.98 -11.36
C MET A 215 11.68 -14.40 -12.61
N ALA A 216 12.61 -15.34 -12.49
CA ALA A 216 13.37 -15.86 -13.64
C ALA A 216 12.46 -16.53 -14.68
N LYS A 217 11.45 -17.32 -14.25
CA LYS A 217 10.45 -17.92 -15.16
C LYS A 217 9.60 -16.84 -15.87
N LEU A 218 9.41 -15.71 -15.24
CA LEU A 218 8.67 -14.56 -15.76
C LEU A 218 9.56 -13.60 -16.57
N GLY A 219 10.81 -14.01 -16.89
CA GLY A 219 11.74 -13.27 -17.74
C GLY A 219 12.54 -12.16 -17.05
N THR A 220 12.50 -12.09 -15.71
CA THR A 220 13.27 -11.09 -14.95
C THR A 220 14.51 -11.71 -14.33
N GLN A 221 15.68 -11.15 -14.59
CA GLN A 221 16.93 -11.54 -13.94
C GLN A 221 17.06 -10.87 -12.56
N VAL A 222 17.68 -11.58 -11.59
CA VAL A 222 17.78 -11.09 -10.20
C VAL A 222 19.22 -11.26 -9.71
N TYR A 223 19.85 -10.14 -9.37
CA TYR A 223 21.18 -10.03 -8.77
C TYR A 223 21.03 -9.77 -7.27
N LEU A 224 21.32 -10.79 -6.48
CA LEU A 224 21.25 -10.77 -5.01
C LEU A 224 22.62 -10.50 -4.42
N GLY A 225 22.69 -9.88 -3.24
CA GLY A 225 23.93 -9.52 -2.58
C GLY A 225 24.77 -8.51 -3.35
N ALA A 226 24.15 -7.77 -4.29
CA ALA A 226 24.81 -6.79 -5.14
C ALA A 226 24.18 -5.41 -4.96
N ARG A 227 25.00 -4.38 -4.94
CA ARG A 227 24.56 -3.00 -4.77
C ARG A 227 24.98 -2.15 -5.98
N ALA A 228 24.04 -1.35 -6.47
CA ALA A 228 24.34 -0.33 -7.46
C ALA A 228 25.22 0.76 -6.83
N THR A 229 26.32 1.13 -7.50
CA THR A 229 27.31 2.08 -6.99
C THR A 229 27.45 3.32 -7.86
N ARG A 230 27.27 3.18 -9.17
CA ARG A 230 27.45 4.29 -10.13
C ARG A 230 26.61 4.06 -11.39
N LEU A 231 25.97 5.12 -11.86
CA LEU A 231 25.41 5.22 -13.20
C LEU A 231 26.46 5.82 -14.14
N THR A 232 26.70 5.16 -15.27
CA THR A 232 27.63 5.57 -16.33
C THR A 232 26.90 5.61 -17.68
N ASP A 233 27.56 6.04 -18.73
CA ASP A 233 27.00 5.98 -20.08
C ASP A 233 26.82 4.54 -20.57
N GLU A 234 27.60 3.60 -20.03
CA GLU A 234 27.53 2.16 -20.36
C GLU A 234 26.43 1.43 -19.59
N GLY A 235 25.84 2.04 -18.54
CA GLY A 235 24.82 1.43 -17.70
C GLY A 235 25.05 1.58 -16.20
N LEU A 236 24.44 0.71 -15.41
CA LEU A 236 24.48 0.72 -13.95
C LEU A 236 25.58 -0.22 -13.41
N LYS A 237 26.61 0.37 -12.80
CA LYS A 237 27.75 -0.39 -12.22
C LYS A 237 27.40 -0.87 -10.81
N LEU A 238 27.70 -2.14 -10.55
CA LEU A 238 27.53 -2.82 -9.26
C LEU A 238 28.83 -2.83 -8.44
N ASP A 239 28.72 -3.10 -7.14
CA ASP A 239 29.86 -3.20 -6.21
C ASP A 239 30.76 -4.42 -6.45
N ASN A 240 30.25 -5.47 -7.12
CA ASN A 240 30.98 -6.65 -7.55
C ASN A 240 31.76 -6.46 -8.88
N GLY A 241 31.70 -5.26 -9.46
CA GLY A 241 32.42 -4.90 -10.69
C GLY A 241 31.64 -5.10 -11.99
N TYR A 242 30.50 -5.77 -11.98
CA TYR A 242 29.64 -5.89 -13.17
C TYR A 242 28.99 -4.56 -13.51
N THR A 243 28.77 -4.34 -14.81
CA THR A 243 27.95 -3.23 -15.31
C THR A 243 26.75 -3.82 -16.04
N LEU A 244 25.55 -3.42 -15.64
CA LEU A 244 24.31 -3.80 -16.30
C LEU A 244 23.96 -2.71 -17.32
N GLU A 245 24.00 -3.07 -18.60
CA GLU A 245 23.57 -2.18 -19.67
C GLU A 245 22.06 -1.93 -19.49
N THR A 246 21.67 -0.66 -19.45
CA THR A 246 20.27 -0.31 -19.22
C THR A 246 19.93 1.07 -19.75
N ASP A 247 18.73 1.17 -20.32
CA ASP A 247 18.16 2.43 -20.78
C ASP A 247 17.42 3.17 -19.65
N LEU A 248 16.98 2.42 -18.63
CA LEU A 248 16.14 2.92 -17.55
C LEU A 248 16.56 2.32 -16.21
N VAL A 249 16.65 3.15 -15.19
CA VAL A 249 16.84 2.73 -13.79
C VAL A 249 15.65 3.16 -12.97
N VAL A 250 14.94 2.20 -12.34
CA VAL A 250 13.80 2.50 -11.46
C VAL A 250 14.19 2.26 -10.00
N LEU A 251 14.10 3.32 -9.19
CA LEU A 251 14.46 3.28 -7.78
C LEU A 251 13.26 2.85 -6.93
N THR A 252 13.35 1.68 -6.34
CA THR A 252 12.35 1.10 -5.43
C THR A 252 12.97 0.66 -4.10
N ALA A 253 14.03 1.34 -3.67
CA ALA A 253 14.86 1.02 -2.49
C ALA A 253 14.19 1.41 -1.16
N GLY A 254 12.85 1.38 -1.09
CA GLY A 254 12.06 1.72 0.07
C GLY A 254 11.70 3.20 0.18
N GLY A 255 11.08 3.56 1.30
CA GLY A 255 10.68 4.91 1.63
C GLY A 255 11.18 5.33 2.99
N ARG A 256 11.36 6.62 3.19
CA ARG A 256 11.65 7.23 4.50
C ARG A 256 10.51 8.17 4.90
N PRO A 257 10.12 8.21 6.17
CA PRO A 257 9.12 9.12 6.68
C PRO A 257 9.38 10.58 6.26
N ARG A 258 8.34 11.25 5.76
CA ARG A 258 8.42 12.67 5.40
C ARG A 258 8.15 13.53 6.63
N ALA A 259 9.17 13.67 7.49
CA ALA A 259 9.08 14.35 8.77
C ALA A 259 9.81 15.72 8.80
N ASN A 260 10.20 16.27 7.65
CA ASN A 260 10.94 17.54 7.61
C ASN A 260 10.12 18.71 8.15
N LEU A 261 8.81 18.74 7.87
CA LEU A 261 7.89 19.76 8.37
C LEU A 261 7.80 19.72 9.90
N ALA A 262 7.70 18.51 10.47
CA ALA A 262 7.70 18.30 11.92
C ALA A 262 9.00 18.76 12.59
N ARG A 263 10.18 18.47 11.96
CA ARG A 263 11.46 18.96 12.49
C ARG A 263 11.56 20.48 12.50
N ARG A 264 11.04 21.14 11.45
CA ARG A 264 11.00 22.61 11.37
C ARG A 264 10.08 23.22 12.41
N ALA A 265 9.00 22.51 12.73
CA ALA A 265 8.07 22.87 13.81
C ALA A 265 8.58 22.44 15.20
N GLU A 266 9.85 22.02 15.33
CA GLU A 266 10.48 21.61 16.59
C GLU A 266 9.74 20.47 17.31
N LEU A 267 9.15 19.55 16.54
CA LEU A 267 8.57 18.32 17.07
C LEU A 267 9.62 17.20 17.14
N THR A 268 9.48 16.33 18.11
CA THR A 268 10.36 15.16 18.26
C THR A 268 10.19 14.20 17.11
N VAL A 269 11.30 13.96 16.41
CA VAL A 269 11.39 13.07 15.25
C VAL A 269 12.60 12.15 15.43
N ASN A 270 12.34 10.84 15.47
CA ASN A 270 13.38 9.82 15.37
C ASN A 270 13.45 9.31 13.91
N ARG A 271 12.92 8.13 13.63
CA ARG A 271 12.69 7.65 12.26
C ARG A 271 11.48 8.34 11.62
N GLY A 272 10.38 8.47 12.39
CA GLY A 272 9.16 9.20 12.09
C GLY A 272 8.86 10.26 13.15
N ILE A 273 7.70 10.89 13.06
CA ILE A 273 7.19 11.85 14.05
C ILE A 273 6.69 11.03 15.24
N VAL A 274 7.29 11.26 16.42
CA VAL A 274 6.96 10.48 17.62
C VAL A 274 5.59 10.87 18.14
N VAL A 275 4.72 9.86 18.30
CA VAL A 275 3.35 10.03 18.77
C VAL A 275 3.02 9.06 19.92
N ASP A 276 2.06 9.47 20.74
CA ASP A 276 1.46 8.64 21.79
C ASP A 276 0.37 7.69 21.25
N ASP A 277 -0.32 6.96 22.13
CA ASP A 277 -1.38 6.02 21.78
C ASP A 277 -2.63 6.73 21.20
N GLN A 278 -2.79 8.04 21.40
CA GLN A 278 -3.83 8.86 20.77
C GLN A 278 -3.35 9.52 19.46
N LEU A 279 -2.15 9.14 19.00
CA LEU A 279 -1.51 9.68 17.80
C LEU A 279 -1.16 11.17 17.89
N ARG A 280 -1.09 11.71 19.11
CA ARG A 280 -0.60 13.07 19.40
C ARG A 280 0.92 13.10 19.39
N SER A 281 1.47 14.21 18.92
CA SER A 281 2.88 14.50 19.17
C SER A 281 3.14 14.59 20.67
N ILE A 282 4.27 14.05 21.12
CA ILE A 282 4.67 14.15 22.53
C ILE A 282 5.05 15.58 22.96
N ASP A 283 5.21 16.50 22.01
CA ASP A 283 5.63 17.89 22.24
C ASP A 283 4.47 18.89 22.23
N ASP A 284 3.33 18.51 21.62
CA ASP A 284 2.22 19.44 21.43
C ASP A 284 0.88 18.68 21.33
N PRO A 285 -0.08 18.93 22.24
CA PRO A 285 -1.35 18.20 22.28
C PRO A 285 -2.30 18.51 21.11
N ASP A 286 -2.06 19.59 20.37
CA ASP A 286 -2.87 20.00 19.24
C ASP A 286 -2.30 19.51 17.90
N VAL A 287 -1.15 18.81 17.94
CA VAL A 287 -0.46 18.26 16.77
C VAL A 287 -0.51 16.73 16.78
N TYR A 288 -0.93 16.15 15.66
CA TYR A 288 -1.07 14.70 15.49
C TYR A 288 -0.29 14.23 14.27
N ALA A 289 0.05 12.93 14.23
CA ALA A 289 0.62 12.33 13.01
C ALA A 289 0.07 10.92 12.77
N ILE A 290 -0.19 10.59 11.48
CA ILE A 290 -0.68 9.27 11.06
C ILE A 290 -0.02 8.79 9.76
N GLY A 291 -0.03 7.50 9.55
CA GLY A 291 0.53 6.85 8.36
C GLY A 291 2.05 6.77 8.38
N ASP A 292 2.66 6.68 7.20
CA ASP A 292 4.09 6.42 7.05
C ASP A 292 5.01 7.50 7.67
N CYS A 293 4.50 8.68 8.01
CA CYS A 293 5.30 9.71 8.69
C CYS A 293 5.30 9.58 10.21
N ALA A 294 4.34 8.86 10.79
CA ALA A 294 4.22 8.68 12.24
C ALA A 294 5.12 7.55 12.75
N GLU A 295 5.62 7.73 13.96
CA GLU A 295 6.35 6.72 14.73
C GLU A 295 5.65 6.49 16.07
N HIS A 296 5.01 5.34 16.21
CA HIS A 296 4.34 4.90 17.42
C HIS A 296 5.11 3.73 18.03
N ASN A 297 5.42 3.80 19.33
CA ASN A 297 6.19 2.76 20.04
C ASN A 297 7.46 2.33 19.29
N ALA A 298 8.27 3.31 18.84
CA ALA A 298 9.49 3.14 18.05
C ALA A 298 9.29 2.40 16.72
N THR A 299 8.04 2.31 16.22
CA THR A 299 7.70 1.61 14.98
C THR A 299 7.14 2.57 13.94
N VAL A 300 7.69 2.49 12.73
CA VAL A 300 7.13 3.10 11.51
C VAL A 300 6.67 1.96 10.60
N THR A 301 5.40 1.94 10.22
CA THR A 301 4.80 0.75 9.60
C THR A 301 4.99 0.66 8.09
N GLY A 302 4.80 1.74 7.36
CA GLY A 302 4.93 1.76 5.89
C GLY A 302 3.87 0.95 5.14
N PHE A 303 2.74 0.62 5.79
CA PHE A 303 1.64 -0.15 5.23
C PHE A 303 0.30 0.57 5.39
N VAL A 304 -0.66 0.22 4.51
CA VAL A 304 -1.96 0.90 4.49
C VAL A 304 -2.86 0.50 5.64
N SER A 305 -2.90 -0.80 6.01
CA SER A 305 -3.77 -1.25 7.11
C SER A 305 -3.49 -0.53 8.42
N PRO A 306 -2.24 -0.46 8.92
CA PRO A 306 -1.93 0.35 10.10
C PRO A 306 -2.31 1.81 9.97
N ALA A 307 -2.03 2.42 8.80
CA ALA A 307 -2.36 3.82 8.56
C ALA A 307 -3.88 4.09 8.61
N TRP A 308 -4.69 3.14 8.16
CA TRP A 308 -6.14 3.23 8.21
C TRP A 308 -6.70 3.01 9.62
N GLU A 309 -6.07 2.14 10.40
CA GLU A 309 -6.42 1.94 11.80
C GLU A 309 -6.08 3.18 12.63
N GLN A 310 -4.87 3.73 12.46
CA GLN A 310 -4.49 5.02 13.03
C GLN A 310 -5.50 6.12 12.68
N ALA A 311 -5.90 6.22 11.42
CA ALA A 311 -6.90 7.19 10.98
C ALA A 311 -8.27 6.98 11.65
N GLY A 312 -8.67 5.72 11.87
CA GLY A 312 -9.89 5.36 12.60
C GLY A 312 -9.85 5.82 14.06
N VAL A 313 -8.76 5.49 14.76
CA VAL A 313 -8.53 5.90 16.16
C VAL A 313 -8.48 7.43 16.27
N LEU A 314 -7.74 8.10 15.39
CA LEU A 314 -7.64 9.56 15.43
C LEU A 314 -8.97 10.24 15.16
N ALA A 315 -9.81 9.69 14.29
CA ALA A 315 -11.16 10.20 14.07
C ALA A 315 -12.03 10.12 15.33
N GLU A 316 -11.89 9.07 16.16
CA GLU A 316 -12.52 8.95 17.47
C GLU A 316 -12.00 10.01 18.45
N VAL A 317 -10.68 10.16 18.54
CA VAL A 317 -10.03 11.15 19.43
C VAL A 317 -10.48 12.56 19.11
N LEU A 318 -10.45 12.95 17.82
CA LEU A 318 -10.87 14.28 17.37
C LEU A 318 -12.37 14.53 17.53
N ALA A 319 -13.18 13.47 17.57
CA ALA A 319 -14.60 13.54 17.90
C ALA A 319 -14.89 13.56 19.41
N GLY A 320 -13.85 13.64 20.26
CA GLY A 320 -13.99 13.75 21.72
C GLY A 320 -13.91 12.44 22.49
N ASN A 321 -13.74 11.29 21.84
CA ASN A 321 -13.55 10.00 22.52
C ASN A 321 -12.10 9.87 23.05
N GLN A 322 -11.87 10.35 24.26
CA GLN A 322 -10.54 10.31 24.90
C GLN A 322 -10.10 8.89 25.33
N ALA A 323 -10.97 7.91 25.26
CA ALA A 323 -10.64 6.52 25.57
C ALA A 323 -10.11 5.77 24.33
N ALA A 324 -10.22 6.34 23.12
CA ALA A 324 -9.68 5.73 21.92
C ALA A 324 -8.14 5.73 21.96
N ALA A 325 -7.56 4.56 21.69
CA ALA A 325 -6.12 4.35 21.69
C ALA A 325 -5.70 3.43 20.54
N TYR A 326 -4.56 3.70 19.94
CA TYR A 326 -3.93 2.86 18.96
C TYR A 326 -2.95 1.91 19.64
N GLU A 327 -3.29 0.64 19.69
CA GLU A 327 -2.50 -0.40 20.37
C GLU A 327 -1.43 -1.03 19.47
N GLY A 328 -1.25 -0.49 18.27
CA GLY A 328 -0.44 -1.10 17.21
C GLY A 328 -1.29 -1.92 16.26
N HIS A 329 -0.68 -2.46 15.23
CA HIS A 329 -1.37 -3.23 14.20
C HIS A 329 -0.58 -4.47 13.79
N ARG A 330 -1.30 -5.55 13.50
CA ARG A 330 -0.73 -6.74 12.89
C ARG A 330 -0.70 -6.58 11.39
N VAL A 331 0.49 -6.47 10.85
CA VAL A 331 0.67 -6.20 9.42
C VAL A 331 0.27 -7.41 8.58
N VAL A 332 -0.60 -7.18 7.60
CA VAL A 332 -0.86 -8.10 6.50
C VAL A 332 -0.45 -7.42 5.20
N ALA A 333 0.68 -7.86 4.63
CA ALA A 333 1.19 -7.35 3.37
C ALA A 333 0.82 -8.29 2.24
N ARG A 334 0.22 -7.77 1.17
CA ARG A 334 -0.09 -8.53 -0.05
C ARG A 334 0.57 -7.89 -1.26
N LEU A 335 1.30 -8.69 -2.01
CA LEU A 335 1.79 -8.32 -3.33
C LEU A 335 0.90 -8.99 -4.37
N ARG A 336 0.47 -8.22 -5.35
CA ARG A 336 -0.17 -8.70 -6.56
C ARG A 336 0.51 -8.09 -7.76
N ALA A 337 1.01 -8.94 -8.60
CA ALA A 337 1.50 -8.60 -9.91
C ALA A 337 1.12 -9.79 -10.81
N THR A 338 1.06 -9.60 -12.11
CA THR A 338 0.70 -10.66 -13.04
C THR A 338 1.58 -11.90 -12.81
N ASP A 339 0.95 -13.04 -12.52
CA ASP A 339 1.58 -14.33 -12.25
C ASP A 339 2.51 -14.36 -11.00
N LEU A 340 2.38 -13.41 -10.08
CA LEU A 340 3.17 -13.35 -8.86
C LEU A 340 2.29 -12.98 -7.66
N ASP A 341 1.98 -13.96 -6.83
CA ASP A 341 1.17 -13.81 -5.63
C ASP A 341 2.01 -14.02 -4.36
N VAL A 342 1.97 -13.05 -3.46
CA VAL A 342 2.62 -13.14 -2.14
C VAL A 342 1.70 -12.55 -1.07
N CYS A 343 1.61 -13.23 0.08
CA CYS A 343 1.00 -12.71 1.29
C CYS A 343 1.93 -12.93 2.47
N VAL A 344 2.12 -11.90 3.27
CA VAL A 344 2.90 -11.95 4.50
C VAL A 344 2.05 -11.48 5.65
N LEU A 345 2.08 -12.20 6.75
CA LEU A 345 1.36 -11.95 7.98
C LEU A 345 2.38 -11.68 9.08
N GLY A 346 2.27 -10.57 9.78
CA GLY A 346 3.22 -10.17 10.82
C GLY A 346 4.65 -10.05 10.29
N GLU A 347 5.61 -10.41 11.11
CA GLU A 347 7.04 -10.38 10.81
C GLU A 347 7.67 -11.79 10.94
N PRO A 348 7.52 -12.67 9.92
CA PRO A 348 7.92 -14.08 10.02
C PRO A 348 9.40 -14.33 10.35
N GLN A 349 10.24 -13.30 10.24
CA GLN A 349 11.67 -13.39 10.56
C GLN A 349 11.98 -13.06 12.02
N ASN A 350 11.13 -12.25 12.66
CA ASN A 350 11.33 -11.75 14.01
C ASN A 350 10.51 -12.52 15.05
N GLU A 351 9.44 -13.19 14.62
CA GLU A 351 8.58 -13.95 15.51
C GLU A 351 9.16 -15.33 15.83
N THR A 352 9.04 -15.72 17.09
CA THR A 352 9.42 -17.05 17.60
C THR A 352 8.18 -17.90 17.82
N GLY A 353 8.29 -19.18 17.55
CA GLY A 353 7.20 -20.14 17.70
C GLY A 353 7.46 -21.44 16.95
N GLU A 354 6.47 -22.32 16.95
CA GLU A 354 6.49 -23.54 16.16
C GLU A 354 6.26 -23.22 14.68
N ILE A 355 7.07 -23.83 13.82
CA ILE A 355 7.03 -23.57 12.38
C ILE A 355 6.30 -24.71 11.69
N VAL A 356 5.25 -24.38 10.93
CA VAL A 356 4.60 -25.29 9.98
C VAL A 356 4.86 -24.77 8.58
N GLU A 357 5.52 -25.58 7.73
CA GLU A 357 5.98 -25.16 6.41
C GLU A 357 5.69 -26.23 5.36
N ILE A 358 5.23 -25.80 4.19
CA ILE A 358 5.08 -26.62 2.99
C ILE A 358 5.69 -25.85 1.82
N ALA A 359 6.73 -26.41 1.20
CA ALA A 359 7.39 -25.83 0.05
C ALA A 359 7.34 -26.78 -1.15
N ASN A 360 6.98 -26.24 -2.32
CA ASN A 360 7.11 -26.93 -3.60
C ASN A 360 7.80 -26.01 -4.63
N PRO A 361 9.14 -26.03 -4.67
CA PRO A 361 9.92 -25.19 -5.58
C PRO A 361 9.65 -25.45 -7.07
N VAL A 362 9.17 -26.65 -7.43
CA VAL A 362 8.85 -27.00 -8.81
C VAL A 362 7.59 -26.25 -9.26
N LYS A 363 6.57 -26.23 -8.40
CA LYS A 363 5.33 -25.45 -8.63
C LYS A 363 5.51 -23.94 -8.37
N GLY A 364 6.60 -23.53 -7.72
CA GLY A 364 6.81 -22.13 -7.34
C GLY A 364 5.97 -21.72 -6.12
N THR A 365 5.70 -22.66 -5.19
CA THR A 365 4.90 -22.36 -3.99
C THR A 365 5.73 -22.55 -2.73
N HIS A 366 5.52 -21.66 -1.76
CA HIS A 366 6.04 -21.74 -0.41
C HIS A 366 4.98 -21.21 0.56
N ARG A 367 4.71 -21.94 1.62
CA ARG A 367 3.75 -21.56 2.65
C ARG A 367 4.33 -21.89 4.00
N LYS A 368 4.34 -20.90 4.88
CA LYS A 368 4.88 -21.00 6.23
C LYS A 368 3.97 -20.26 7.20
N LEU A 369 3.70 -20.89 8.34
CA LEU A 369 3.08 -20.26 9.50
C LEU A 369 4.01 -20.39 10.69
N VAL A 370 4.05 -19.35 11.52
CA VAL A 370 4.66 -19.38 12.84
C VAL A 370 3.52 -19.37 13.85
N VAL A 371 3.47 -20.39 14.69
CA VAL A 371 2.40 -20.61 15.66
C VAL A 371 2.98 -20.53 17.07
N ARG A 372 2.34 -19.77 17.95
CA ARG A 372 2.69 -19.65 19.36
C ARG A 372 1.43 -19.72 20.20
N ASP A 373 1.40 -20.60 21.20
CA ASP A 373 0.23 -20.86 22.05
C ASP A 373 -1.03 -21.16 21.23
N GLY A 374 -0.89 -21.98 20.18
CA GLY A 374 -1.97 -22.34 19.27
C GLY A 374 -2.46 -21.19 18.36
N ARG A 375 -1.81 -20.02 18.33
CA ARG A 375 -2.24 -18.88 17.50
C ARG A 375 -1.22 -18.58 16.42
N ILE A 376 -1.69 -18.21 15.24
CA ILE A 376 -0.81 -17.71 14.18
C ILE A 376 -0.27 -16.36 14.62
N VAL A 377 1.06 -16.24 14.79
CA VAL A 377 1.74 -14.98 15.10
C VAL A 377 2.41 -14.37 13.87
N ALA A 378 2.79 -15.18 12.89
CA ALA A 378 3.30 -14.71 11.60
C ALA A 378 3.13 -15.76 10.51
N GLY A 379 3.31 -15.37 9.25
CA GLY A 379 3.27 -16.30 8.13
C GLY A 379 3.73 -15.68 6.82
N ALA A 380 4.10 -16.54 5.87
CA ALA A 380 4.47 -16.18 4.51
C ALA A 380 3.89 -17.19 3.51
N LEU A 381 3.15 -16.69 2.51
CA LEU A 381 2.59 -17.51 1.43
C LEU A 381 3.09 -16.94 0.10
N VAL A 382 3.65 -17.80 -0.74
CA VAL A 382 4.15 -17.46 -2.07
C VAL A 382 3.54 -18.42 -3.09
N GLY A 383 2.99 -17.88 -4.18
CA GLY A 383 2.51 -18.60 -5.37
C GLY A 383 1.13 -19.22 -5.23
N ASP A 384 0.68 -19.64 -4.06
CA ASP A 384 -0.67 -20.15 -3.84
C ASP A 384 -1.31 -19.49 -2.63
N LEU A 385 -2.30 -18.66 -2.89
CA LEU A 385 -3.06 -17.90 -1.89
C LEU A 385 -4.50 -18.43 -1.72
N SER A 386 -4.81 -19.66 -2.15
CA SER A 386 -6.18 -20.21 -2.11
C SER A 386 -6.82 -20.14 -0.71
N ARG A 387 -6.04 -20.38 0.34
CA ARG A 387 -6.52 -20.34 1.74
C ARG A 387 -6.16 -19.07 2.50
N VAL A 388 -5.66 -18.05 1.80
CA VAL A 388 -5.21 -16.81 2.44
C VAL A 388 -6.31 -16.13 3.27
N GLY A 389 -7.56 -16.21 2.85
CA GLY A 389 -8.70 -15.64 3.59
C GLY A 389 -8.87 -16.27 4.98
N LEU A 390 -8.86 -17.61 5.05
CA LEU A 390 -8.97 -18.35 6.32
C LEU A 390 -7.76 -18.08 7.25
N ILE A 391 -6.56 -18.09 6.67
CA ILE A 391 -5.32 -17.84 7.41
C ILE A 391 -5.30 -16.41 7.96
N THR A 392 -5.66 -15.41 7.13
CA THR A 392 -5.73 -14.01 7.57
C THR A 392 -6.78 -13.82 8.67
N GLN A 393 -7.96 -14.43 8.51
CA GLN A 393 -9.01 -14.38 9.54
C GLN A 393 -8.55 -14.98 10.88
N ALA A 394 -7.90 -16.14 10.85
CA ALA A 394 -7.36 -16.76 12.06
C ALA A 394 -6.27 -15.91 12.71
N PHE A 395 -5.41 -15.26 11.89
CA PHE A 395 -4.39 -14.34 12.34
C PHE A 395 -4.98 -13.07 12.99
N ASP A 396 -5.93 -12.42 12.34
CA ASP A 396 -6.53 -11.16 12.82
C ASP A 396 -7.36 -11.39 14.10
N ARG A 397 -8.16 -12.46 14.11
CA ARG A 397 -9.00 -12.82 15.27
C ARG A 397 -8.24 -13.51 16.40
N GLN A 398 -6.96 -13.80 16.21
CA GLN A 398 -6.14 -14.56 17.16
C GLN A 398 -6.82 -15.86 17.59
N THR A 399 -7.40 -16.56 16.60
CA THR A 399 -8.09 -17.83 16.83
C THR A 399 -7.09 -18.87 17.33
N VAL A 400 -7.45 -19.59 18.39
CA VAL A 400 -6.68 -20.75 18.86
C VAL A 400 -6.95 -21.91 17.93
N LEU A 401 -5.92 -22.38 17.25
CA LEU A 401 -5.96 -23.49 16.31
C LEU A 401 -5.93 -24.83 17.07
N GLY A 402 -6.62 -25.82 16.55
CA GLY A 402 -6.45 -27.19 16.97
C GLY A 402 -5.08 -27.77 16.55
N GLU A 403 -4.69 -28.86 17.20
CA GLU A 403 -3.35 -29.48 17.08
C GLU A 403 -2.91 -29.77 15.62
N HIS A 404 -3.85 -30.08 14.72
CA HIS A 404 -3.57 -30.38 13.30
C HIS A 404 -3.98 -29.26 12.34
N GLU A 405 -4.65 -28.23 12.84
CA GLU A 405 -5.33 -27.23 11.99
C GLU A 405 -4.35 -26.33 11.24
N ALA A 406 -3.23 -25.95 11.87
CA ALA A 406 -2.20 -25.15 11.22
C ALA A 406 -1.64 -25.84 9.97
N GLY A 407 -1.40 -27.14 10.01
CA GLY A 407 -0.97 -27.93 8.87
C GLY A 407 -2.04 -28.01 7.78
N GLN A 408 -3.31 -28.17 8.16
CA GLN A 408 -4.44 -28.24 7.23
C GLN A 408 -4.64 -26.91 6.49
N LEU A 409 -4.44 -25.78 7.17
CA LEU A 409 -4.50 -24.44 6.56
C LEU A 409 -3.47 -24.25 5.46
N LEU A 410 -2.33 -24.94 5.52
CA LEU A 410 -1.29 -24.87 4.48
C LEU A 410 -1.53 -25.83 3.31
N LEU A 411 -2.43 -26.81 3.40
CA LEU A 411 -2.72 -27.70 2.28
C LEU A 411 -3.47 -26.95 1.18
N PRO A 412 -3.22 -27.29 -0.11
CA PRO A 412 -4.02 -26.76 -1.22
C PRO A 412 -5.51 -27.07 -1.00
N GLU A 413 -6.38 -26.18 -1.46
CA GLU A 413 -7.78 -26.57 -1.56
C GLU A 413 -7.93 -27.78 -2.48
N PRO A 414 -8.70 -28.80 -2.07
CA PRO A 414 -9.05 -29.88 -2.97
C PRO A 414 -9.69 -29.26 -4.21
N SER A 415 -9.21 -29.58 -5.39
CA SER A 415 -9.87 -29.17 -6.64
C SER A 415 -11.32 -29.64 -6.53
N ALA A 416 -12.26 -28.72 -6.43
CA ALA A 416 -13.68 -29.04 -6.34
C ALA A 416 -14.17 -29.62 -7.65
N SER A 417 -13.94 -30.91 -7.85
CA SER A 417 -14.66 -31.71 -8.80
C SER A 417 -16.02 -32.07 -8.18
N GLY A 418 -16.99 -31.18 -8.36
CA GLY A 418 -18.39 -31.46 -8.07
C GLY A 418 -18.85 -31.11 -6.65
N SER A 419 -19.78 -30.20 -6.61
CA SER A 419 -20.77 -29.85 -5.57
C SER A 419 -20.46 -28.64 -4.70
N GLY A 420 -21.25 -27.57 -4.93
CA GLY A 420 -21.60 -26.55 -3.96
C GLY A 420 -20.44 -25.72 -3.39
N ILE A 421 -20.26 -24.52 -3.88
CA ILE A 421 -19.37 -23.51 -3.26
C ILE A 421 -19.84 -23.36 -1.80
N PRO A 422 -18.97 -23.59 -0.78
CA PRO A 422 -19.35 -23.32 0.60
C PRO A 422 -19.74 -21.83 0.69
N GLN A 423 -20.99 -21.55 1.04
CA GLN A 423 -21.41 -20.17 1.29
C GLN A 423 -20.63 -19.66 2.50
N LEU A 424 -19.83 -18.63 2.32
CA LEU A 424 -19.17 -17.94 3.41
C LEU A 424 -20.25 -17.47 4.40
N PRO A 425 -20.09 -17.71 5.71
CA PRO A 425 -20.97 -17.14 6.73
C PRO A 425 -21.02 -15.62 6.63
N ASP A 426 -22.13 -15.00 7.04
CA ASP A 426 -22.31 -13.55 6.90
C ASP A 426 -21.31 -12.74 7.74
N ASP A 427 -20.80 -13.29 8.83
CA ASP A 427 -19.77 -12.71 9.69
C ASP A 427 -18.34 -12.96 9.17
N ALA A 428 -18.17 -13.83 8.15
CA ALA A 428 -16.86 -14.10 7.59
C ALA A 428 -16.27 -12.82 6.94
N GLU A 429 -15.10 -12.45 7.40
CA GLU A 429 -14.40 -11.30 6.84
C GLU A 429 -13.89 -11.60 5.43
N VAL A 430 -14.25 -10.72 4.48
CA VAL A 430 -13.87 -10.83 3.06
C VAL A 430 -12.81 -9.80 2.70
N CYS A 431 -12.90 -8.60 3.26
CA CYS A 431 -11.95 -7.53 3.04
C CYS A 431 -11.28 -7.11 4.34
N ALA A 432 -10.09 -7.68 4.63
CA ALA A 432 -9.31 -7.35 5.82
C ALA A 432 -8.88 -5.88 5.87
N CYS A 433 -8.52 -5.26 4.71
CA CYS A 433 -8.11 -3.85 4.67
C CYS A 433 -9.19 -2.87 5.14
N ALA A 434 -10.47 -3.24 5.00
CA ALA A 434 -11.62 -2.39 5.33
C ALA A 434 -12.55 -3.01 6.38
N GLY A 435 -12.21 -4.18 6.95
CA GLY A 435 -13.01 -4.88 7.96
C GLY A 435 -14.40 -5.23 7.45
N VAL A 436 -14.55 -5.74 6.21
CA VAL A 436 -15.85 -5.95 5.58
C VAL A 436 -16.20 -7.43 5.52
N SER A 437 -17.32 -7.79 6.13
CA SER A 437 -17.83 -9.17 6.13
C SER A 437 -18.62 -9.52 4.85
N ALA A 438 -18.81 -10.83 4.63
CA ALA A 438 -19.59 -11.36 3.51
C ALA A 438 -21.04 -10.87 3.53
N GLY A 439 -21.66 -10.77 4.69
CA GLY A 439 -23.03 -10.24 4.83
C GLY A 439 -23.16 -8.79 4.39
N ARG A 440 -22.19 -7.94 4.74
CA ARG A 440 -22.18 -6.54 4.29
C ARG A 440 -22.02 -6.42 2.78
N ILE A 441 -21.24 -7.32 2.15
CA ILE A 441 -21.08 -7.35 0.68
C ILE A 441 -22.38 -7.85 0.03
N ARG A 442 -23.02 -8.88 0.56
CA ARG A 442 -24.30 -9.39 0.05
C ARG A 442 -25.43 -8.38 0.14
N ALA A 443 -25.38 -7.46 1.09
CA ALA A 443 -26.36 -6.37 1.22
C ALA A 443 -26.22 -5.32 0.09
N CYS A 444 -25.09 -5.25 -0.60
CA CYS A 444 -24.83 -4.32 -1.70
C CYS A 444 -25.41 -4.85 -3.03
N ARG A 445 -25.78 -3.94 -3.94
CA ARG A 445 -26.42 -4.30 -5.21
C ARG A 445 -25.44 -4.50 -6.37
N SER A 446 -24.32 -3.80 -6.34
CA SER A 446 -23.31 -3.81 -7.40
C SER A 446 -21.90 -3.71 -6.80
N LEU A 447 -20.87 -3.91 -7.62
CA LEU A 447 -19.49 -3.69 -7.23
C LEU A 447 -19.22 -2.21 -6.84
N GLU A 448 -19.89 -1.28 -7.52
CA GLU A 448 -19.82 0.13 -7.21
C GLU A 448 -20.43 0.43 -5.84
N ASP A 449 -21.63 -0.11 -5.57
CA ASP A 449 -22.28 -0.02 -4.26
C ASP A 449 -21.41 -0.62 -3.13
N VAL A 450 -20.75 -1.76 -3.37
CA VAL A 450 -19.76 -2.33 -2.43
C VAL A 450 -18.62 -1.36 -2.18
N ARG A 451 -18.07 -0.73 -3.20
CA ARG A 451 -16.97 0.24 -3.07
C ARG A 451 -17.40 1.46 -2.27
N ASP A 452 -18.59 1.96 -2.56
CA ASP A 452 -19.09 3.19 -1.95
C ASP A 452 -19.53 3.03 -0.50
N THR A 453 -20.22 1.93 -0.19
CA THR A 453 -20.77 1.71 1.14
C THR A 453 -19.82 0.99 2.09
N THR A 454 -18.99 0.06 1.58
CA THR A 454 -18.15 -0.79 2.42
C THR A 454 -16.65 -0.54 2.29
N ARG A 455 -16.22 0.10 1.22
CA ARG A 455 -14.79 0.29 0.87
C ARG A 455 -14.06 -1.02 0.52
N ALA A 456 -14.74 -2.15 0.46
CA ALA A 456 -14.13 -3.38 -0.05
C ALA A 456 -13.68 -3.17 -1.50
N THR A 457 -12.56 -3.81 -1.88
CA THR A 457 -11.86 -3.70 -3.16
C THR A 457 -11.11 -2.39 -3.43
N THR A 458 -11.25 -1.35 -2.60
CA THR A 458 -10.57 -0.07 -2.81
C THR A 458 -9.20 0.02 -2.14
N GLY A 459 -8.86 -0.92 -1.24
CA GLY A 459 -7.54 -1.05 -0.63
C GLY A 459 -6.59 -1.90 -1.50
N CYS A 460 -6.05 -2.98 -0.95
CA CYS A 460 -5.11 -3.87 -1.65
C CYS A 460 -5.73 -4.64 -2.84
N GLY A 461 -7.04 -4.53 -3.07
CA GLY A 461 -7.77 -5.23 -4.14
C GLY A 461 -7.91 -6.75 -3.93
N GLY A 462 -7.34 -7.30 -2.87
CA GLY A 462 -7.27 -8.73 -2.56
C GLY A 462 -8.61 -9.44 -2.47
N CYS A 463 -9.63 -8.74 -2.05
CA CYS A 463 -10.98 -9.26 -1.91
C CYS A 463 -11.80 -9.22 -3.21
N ALA A 464 -11.30 -8.61 -4.30
CA ALA A 464 -12.10 -8.40 -5.51
C ALA A 464 -12.68 -9.69 -6.13
N PRO A 465 -11.95 -10.82 -6.22
CA PRO A 465 -12.54 -12.08 -6.71
C PRO A 465 -13.67 -12.59 -5.81
N ALA A 466 -13.46 -12.59 -4.49
CA ALA A 466 -14.47 -13.04 -3.52
C ALA A 466 -15.70 -12.12 -3.52
N VAL A 467 -15.50 -10.80 -3.64
CA VAL A 467 -16.61 -9.83 -3.75
C VAL A 467 -17.45 -10.08 -5.01
N ARG A 468 -16.82 -10.28 -6.18
CA ARG A 468 -17.53 -10.59 -7.42
C ARG A 468 -18.32 -11.90 -7.30
N GLN A 469 -17.72 -12.90 -6.69
CA GLN A 469 -18.37 -14.20 -6.45
C GLN A 469 -19.60 -14.06 -5.55
N LEU A 470 -19.48 -13.32 -4.44
CA LEU A 470 -20.60 -13.07 -3.51
C LEU A 470 -21.75 -12.29 -4.18
N LEU A 471 -21.42 -11.33 -5.05
CA LEU A 471 -22.43 -10.62 -5.83
C LEU A 471 -23.09 -11.49 -6.88
N ALA A 472 -22.35 -12.39 -7.54
CA ALA A 472 -22.87 -13.31 -8.57
C ALA A 472 -23.75 -14.43 -7.99
N THR A 473 -23.58 -14.81 -6.72
CA THR A 473 -24.35 -15.89 -6.07
C THR A 473 -25.62 -15.41 -5.37
N ARG A 474 -26.05 -14.18 -5.61
CA ARG A 474 -27.31 -13.64 -5.02
C ARG A 474 -28.54 -14.29 -5.61
N PRO A 475 -29.59 -14.61 -4.80
CA PRO A 475 -30.83 -15.20 -5.30
C PRO A 475 -31.58 -14.33 -6.32
N ASP A 476 -31.36 -13.01 -6.30
CA ASP A 476 -32.07 -12.01 -7.13
C ASP A 476 -31.23 -11.48 -8.31
N SER A 477 -30.06 -12.07 -8.62
CA SER A 477 -29.25 -11.64 -9.75
C SER A 477 -29.90 -12.10 -11.07
N SER A 478 -30.37 -11.14 -11.88
CA SER A 478 -30.84 -11.38 -13.25
C SER A 478 -29.66 -11.88 -14.11
N PRO A 479 -29.88 -12.79 -15.10
CA PRO A 479 -28.82 -13.28 -15.99
C PRO A 479 -28.09 -12.18 -16.76
N LEU A 480 -28.67 -10.98 -16.92
CA LEU A 480 -28.08 -9.82 -17.56
C LEU A 480 -26.94 -9.17 -16.73
N ASP A 481 -27.03 -9.24 -15.38
CA ASP A 481 -26.00 -8.68 -14.51
C ASP A 481 -24.73 -9.56 -14.48
N ALA A 482 -24.88 -10.86 -14.70
CA ALA A 482 -23.73 -11.79 -14.75
C ALA A 482 -22.83 -11.54 -15.98
N THR A 483 -23.41 -11.05 -17.09
CA THR A 483 -22.69 -10.77 -18.34
C THR A 483 -21.92 -9.44 -18.26
N GLN A 484 -22.44 -8.45 -17.55
CA GLN A 484 -21.73 -7.18 -17.31
C GLN A 484 -20.53 -7.37 -16.36
N LEU A 485 -20.65 -8.24 -15.37
CA LEU A 485 -19.56 -8.57 -14.44
C LEU A 485 -18.40 -9.32 -15.12
N SER A 486 -18.64 -10.01 -16.23
CA SER A 486 -17.63 -10.72 -17.01
C SER A 486 -16.99 -9.85 -18.12
N LEU A 487 -17.67 -8.80 -18.58
CA LEU A 487 -17.19 -7.93 -19.67
C LEU A 487 -16.23 -6.82 -19.21
N GLU A 488 -16.24 -6.45 -17.94
CA GLU A 488 -15.25 -5.50 -17.38
C GLU A 488 -13.88 -6.14 -17.10
N GLY A 489 -13.74 -7.43 -17.36
CA GLY A 489 -12.48 -8.18 -17.25
C GLY A 489 -11.81 -8.53 -18.59
N THR A 490 -12.44 -8.24 -19.73
CA THR A 490 -11.94 -8.59 -21.06
C THR A 490 -12.26 -7.53 -22.10
N THR A 491 -11.68 -6.34 -21.95
CA THR A 491 -11.48 -5.46 -23.11
C THR A 491 -10.13 -4.80 -22.98
N SER A 492 -9.23 -5.41 -23.77
CA SER A 492 -8.02 -4.87 -24.43
C SER A 492 -7.46 -3.56 -23.91
#